data_349e6e69eaa093666604006c64fff7ea
#
_entry.id   349e6e69eaa093666604006c64fff7ea
#
_cell.length_a   1.000
_cell.length_b   1.000
_cell.length_c   1.000
_cell.angle_alpha   90.00
_cell.angle_beta   90.00
_cell.angle_gamma   90.00
#
_symmetry.space_group_name_H-M   'P 1'
#
loop_
_entity.id
_entity.type
_entity.pdbx_description
1 polymer ?
#
loop_
_entity_poly.entity_id
_entity_poly.type
_entity_poly.pdbx_seq_one_letter_code
_entity_poly.pdbx_strand_id
1 'polypeptide(L)'
;MRNGLILGALAAVVITQAGCGTQVKSVALQPSVQQPAAGSGVALYFGSQTHPAVQQQLGEASVSARVARAQDGADASCDKALEQALDKLRAAAQEKKANAVINVQTRFHSAETSSSTNFTCGVSPSAAAVAVHGDLAVLQSN
;
A
#
# COMPACT_ATOMS: atom_id res chain seq x y z
N MET A 1 60.25 -32.85 25.65
CA MET A 1 58.79 -32.77 25.41
C MET A 1 58.46 -31.32 25.20
N ARG A 2 58.14 -31.00 23.98
CA ARG A 2 57.75 -29.62 23.62
C ARG A 2 56.33 -29.69 23.12
N ASN A 3 55.40 -29.16 23.94
CA ASN A 3 54.00 -29.00 23.54
C ASN A 3 53.87 -27.75 22.67
N GLY A 4 53.74 -27.93 21.37
CA GLY A 4 53.39 -26.87 20.45
C GLY A 4 51.88 -26.62 20.51
N LEU A 5 51.47 -25.53 21.16
CA LEU A 5 50.11 -25.04 21.05
C LEU A 5 49.93 -24.33 19.69
N ILE A 6 49.19 -24.99 18.81
CA ILE A 6 48.74 -24.35 17.56
C ILE A 6 47.45 -23.60 17.93
N LEU A 7 47.55 -22.30 18.06
CA LEU A 7 46.39 -21.43 18.09
C LEU A 7 45.82 -21.31 16.66
N GLY A 8 44.77 -22.05 16.40
CA GLY A 8 44.00 -21.88 15.17
C GLY A 8 43.15 -20.61 15.29
N ALA A 9 43.55 -19.59 14.55
CA ALA A 9 42.68 -18.39 14.39
C ALA A 9 41.49 -18.76 13.53
N LEU A 10 40.33 -18.90 14.15
CA LEU A 10 39.05 -18.96 13.43
C LEU A 10 38.73 -17.55 12.93
N ALA A 11 39.00 -17.30 11.65
CA ALA A 11 38.52 -16.15 10.94
C ALA A 11 37.01 -16.32 10.73
N ALA A 12 36.19 -15.67 11.54
CA ALA A 12 34.75 -15.59 11.32
C ALA A 12 34.52 -14.71 10.08
N VAL A 13 34.23 -15.33 8.96
CA VAL A 13 33.77 -14.63 7.75
C VAL A 13 32.35 -14.20 8.00
N VAL A 14 32.16 -12.94 8.37
CA VAL A 14 30.83 -12.32 8.42
C VAL A 14 30.40 -12.05 7.00
N ILE A 15 29.62 -12.97 6.43
CA ILE A 15 28.98 -12.75 5.14
C ILE A 15 27.83 -11.79 5.40
N THR A 16 28.06 -10.50 5.17
CA THR A 16 26.97 -9.50 5.13
C THR A 16 26.15 -9.79 3.87
N GLN A 17 25.04 -10.45 4.04
CA GLN A 17 24.06 -10.64 2.99
C GLN A 17 23.39 -9.27 2.77
N ALA A 18 23.95 -8.47 1.85
CA ALA A 18 23.25 -7.32 1.31
C ALA A 18 22.13 -7.83 0.41
N GLY A 19 21.03 -8.29 1.01
CA GLY A 19 19.89 -8.78 0.26
C GLY A 19 19.20 -7.62 -0.44
N CYS A 20 18.97 -7.73 -1.76
CA CYS A 20 18.03 -6.90 -2.50
C CYS A 20 16.60 -7.23 -2.07
N GLY A 21 16.29 -7.08 -0.78
CA GLY A 21 15.00 -7.41 -0.21
C GLY A 21 13.96 -6.31 -0.45
N THR A 22 12.71 -6.71 -0.60
CA THR A 22 11.58 -5.77 -0.56
C THR A 22 11.33 -5.36 0.88
N GLN A 23 11.26 -4.06 1.12
CA GLN A 23 10.95 -3.49 2.41
C GLN A 23 9.48 -3.06 2.45
N VAL A 24 8.82 -3.30 3.57
CA VAL A 24 7.48 -2.79 3.83
C VAL A 24 7.62 -1.44 4.52
N LYS A 25 7.00 -0.42 3.95
CA LYS A 25 7.01 0.95 4.48
C LYS A 25 5.61 1.41 4.80
N SER A 26 5.47 2.20 5.86
CA SER A 26 4.29 3.02 6.11
C SER A 26 4.57 4.41 5.57
N VAL A 27 3.72 4.87 4.66
CA VAL A 27 3.86 6.16 3.98
C VAL A 27 2.65 7.02 4.30
N ALA A 28 2.86 8.32 4.52
CA ALA A 28 1.76 9.24 4.78
C ALA A 28 0.88 9.41 3.53
N LEU A 29 -0.44 9.34 3.72
CA LEU A 29 -1.39 9.68 2.66
C LEU A 29 -1.32 11.17 2.35
N GLN A 30 -1.23 11.50 1.07
CA GLN A 30 -1.27 12.90 0.64
C GLN A 30 -2.66 13.50 0.89
N PRO A 31 -2.75 14.80 1.24
CA PRO A 31 -4.04 15.44 1.50
C PRO A 31 -5.04 15.31 0.35
N SER A 32 -4.56 15.31 -0.88
CA SER A 32 -5.38 15.12 -2.09
C SER A 32 -6.06 13.74 -2.14
N VAL A 33 -5.43 12.73 -1.54
CA VAL A 33 -5.96 11.36 -1.48
C VAL A 33 -6.91 11.18 -0.31
N GLN A 34 -6.70 11.92 0.78
CA GLN A 34 -7.53 11.85 1.99
C GLN A 34 -8.92 12.46 1.77
N GLN A 35 -9.07 13.31 0.76
CA GLN A 35 -10.35 13.94 0.45
C GLN A 35 -11.03 13.18 -0.69
N PRO A 36 -12.37 13.01 -0.63
CA PRO A 36 -13.11 12.46 -1.77
C PRO A 36 -12.80 13.29 -3.00
N ALA A 37 -12.26 12.66 -4.03
CA ALA A 37 -11.89 13.38 -5.23
C ALA A 37 -13.15 13.94 -5.91
N ALA A 38 -13.29 15.26 -5.92
CA ALA A 38 -14.33 15.92 -6.69
C ALA A 38 -14.14 15.59 -8.18
N GLY A 39 -15.14 15.02 -8.83
CA GLY A 39 -15.17 14.80 -10.27
C GLY A 39 -14.94 13.36 -10.73
N SER A 40 -14.55 12.41 -9.89
CA SER A 40 -14.44 10.99 -10.28
C SER A 40 -15.77 10.22 -10.16
N GLY A 41 -16.77 10.80 -9.51
CA GLY A 41 -18.04 10.14 -9.20
C GLY A 41 -17.95 9.05 -8.13
N VAL A 42 -16.76 8.69 -7.69
CA VAL A 42 -16.53 7.67 -6.65
C VAL A 42 -15.65 8.29 -5.55
N ALA A 43 -16.23 8.42 -4.35
CA ALA A 43 -15.52 8.89 -3.17
C ALA A 43 -14.79 7.72 -2.50
N LEU A 44 -13.60 7.97 -1.99
CA LEU A 44 -12.80 6.97 -1.28
C LEU A 44 -12.65 7.37 0.19
N TYR A 45 -12.98 6.45 1.10
CA TYR A 45 -12.89 6.66 2.53
C TYR A 45 -11.95 5.62 3.14
N PHE A 46 -10.81 6.09 3.62
CA PHE A 46 -9.75 5.23 4.17
C PHE A 46 -10.00 4.89 5.63
N GLY A 47 -9.89 3.60 5.96
CA GLY A 47 -10.03 3.11 7.33
C GLY A 47 -11.40 3.46 7.91
N SER A 48 -11.40 4.06 9.09
CA SER A 48 -12.62 4.48 9.79
C SER A 48 -13.05 5.92 9.51
N GLN A 49 -12.59 6.51 8.42
CA GLN A 49 -12.95 7.87 8.02
C GLN A 49 -14.48 8.00 7.92
N THR A 50 -15.00 9.10 8.46
CA THR A 50 -16.44 9.38 8.47
C THR A 50 -16.97 9.54 7.04
N HIS A 51 -18.09 8.90 6.76
CA HIS A 51 -18.78 8.96 5.47
C HIS A 51 -20.30 9.03 5.67
N PRO A 52 -21.06 9.47 4.64
CA PRO A 52 -22.52 9.41 4.69
C PRO A 52 -23.05 7.98 4.93
N ALA A 53 -24.32 7.88 5.31
CA ALA A 53 -24.95 6.59 5.56
C ALA A 53 -24.98 5.71 4.31
N VAL A 54 -24.76 4.42 4.48
CA VAL A 54 -24.79 3.43 3.40
C VAL A 54 -26.23 3.12 3.04
N GLN A 55 -26.61 3.35 1.78
CA GLN A 55 -27.90 2.95 1.24
C GLN A 55 -27.87 1.50 0.74
N GLN A 56 -26.77 1.09 0.12
CA GLN A 56 -26.65 -0.23 -0.48
C GLN A 56 -25.19 -0.69 -0.43
N GLN A 57 -25.00 -1.94 0.00
CA GLN A 57 -23.71 -2.63 -0.10
C GLN A 57 -23.65 -3.36 -1.45
N LEU A 58 -22.52 -3.21 -2.16
CA LEU A 58 -22.33 -3.77 -3.50
C LEU A 58 -21.19 -4.80 -3.56
N GLY A 59 -20.69 -5.24 -2.41
CA GLY A 59 -19.59 -6.18 -2.32
C GLY A 59 -18.26 -5.49 -2.07
N GLU A 60 -17.18 -6.23 -2.30
CA GLU A 60 -15.82 -5.79 -2.03
C GLU A 60 -15.01 -5.78 -3.33
N ALA A 61 -13.97 -4.97 -3.37
CA ALA A 61 -12.99 -4.99 -4.44
C ALA A 61 -11.58 -4.98 -3.88
N SER A 62 -10.70 -5.74 -4.52
CA SER A 62 -9.27 -5.79 -4.21
C SER A 62 -8.50 -5.60 -5.50
N VAL A 63 -7.60 -4.65 -5.50
CA VAL A 63 -6.76 -4.30 -6.66
C VAL A 63 -5.34 -4.07 -6.20
N SER A 64 -4.41 -4.11 -7.15
CA SER A 64 -3.02 -3.80 -6.85
C SER A 64 -2.36 -3.07 -8.01
N ALA A 65 -1.31 -2.34 -7.70
CA ALA A 65 -0.48 -1.70 -8.70
C ALA A 65 0.99 -1.83 -8.32
N ARG A 66 1.83 -1.90 -9.35
CA ARG A 66 3.28 -1.92 -9.22
C ARG A 66 3.87 -0.94 -10.22
N VAL A 67 4.77 -0.10 -9.75
CA VAL A 67 5.48 0.88 -10.60
C VAL A 67 6.97 0.67 -10.51
N ALA A 68 7.67 0.97 -11.61
CA ALA A 68 9.13 0.97 -11.61
C ALA A 68 9.65 2.20 -10.85
N ARG A 69 10.73 2.00 -10.11
CA ARG A 69 11.40 3.07 -9.35
C ARG A 69 12.48 3.76 -10.16
N ALA A 70 12.32 4.10 -11.34
CA ALA A 70 13.38 4.65 -12.20
C ALA A 70 14.39 5.54 -11.43
N GLN A 71 14.09 6.83 -11.28
CA GLN A 71 14.94 7.77 -10.54
C GLN A 71 14.21 8.39 -9.34
N ASP A 72 12.99 7.94 -9.07
CA ASP A 72 12.18 8.49 -7.99
C ASP A 72 12.58 7.90 -6.65
N GLY A 73 12.44 8.68 -5.59
CA GLY A 73 12.57 8.22 -4.23
C GLY A 73 11.52 7.16 -3.88
N ALA A 74 11.73 6.42 -2.80
CA ALA A 74 10.84 5.36 -2.37
C ALA A 74 9.41 5.87 -2.12
N ASP A 75 9.26 6.99 -1.42
CA ASP A 75 7.95 7.54 -1.08
C ASP A 75 7.21 8.05 -2.33
N ALA A 76 7.89 8.73 -3.25
CA ALA A 76 7.30 9.17 -4.50
C ALA A 76 6.81 8.00 -5.36
N SER A 77 7.58 6.91 -5.40
CA SER A 77 7.18 5.70 -6.12
C SER A 77 6.00 5.01 -5.44
N CYS A 78 5.95 5.00 -4.11
CA CYS A 78 4.80 4.50 -3.37
C CYS A 78 3.53 5.31 -3.65
N ASP A 79 3.63 6.64 -3.69
CA ASP A 79 2.50 7.51 -4.05
C ASP A 79 1.96 7.20 -5.44
N LYS A 80 2.85 7.02 -6.43
CA LYS A 80 2.45 6.62 -7.80
C LYS A 80 1.76 5.25 -7.83
N ALA A 81 2.29 4.28 -7.10
CA ALA A 81 1.68 2.96 -7.02
C ALA A 81 0.30 3.03 -6.37
N LEU A 82 0.14 3.82 -5.31
CA LEU A 82 -1.14 4.04 -4.66
C LEU A 82 -2.14 4.69 -5.63
N GLU A 83 -1.76 5.76 -6.32
CA GLU A 83 -2.64 6.43 -7.31
C GLU A 83 -3.16 5.44 -8.35
N GLN A 84 -2.29 4.64 -8.93
CA GLN A 84 -2.69 3.63 -9.93
C GLN A 84 -3.63 2.57 -9.33
N ALA A 85 -3.37 2.13 -8.11
CA ALA A 85 -4.24 1.18 -7.43
C ALA A 85 -5.62 1.81 -7.14
N LEU A 86 -5.66 3.06 -6.69
CA LEU A 86 -6.91 3.76 -6.43
C LEU A 86 -7.72 4.00 -7.71
N ASP A 87 -7.07 4.29 -8.83
CA ASP A 87 -7.76 4.42 -10.12
C ASP A 87 -8.43 3.10 -10.53
N LYS A 88 -7.74 1.99 -10.33
CA LYS A 88 -8.32 0.65 -10.55
C LYS A 88 -9.50 0.39 -9.61
N LEU A 89 -9.39 0.81 -8.35
CA LEU A 89 -10.45 0.65 -7.37
C LEU A 89 -11.69 1.47 -7.75
N ARG A 90 -11.50 2.71 -8.20
CA ARG A 90 -12.59 3.55 -8.70
C ARG A 90 -13.26 2.94 -9.92
N ALA A 91 -12.48 2.41 -10.85
CA ALA A 91 -13.01 1.72 -12.04
C ALA A 91 -13.86 0.52 -11.64
N ALA A 92 -13.40 -0.30 -10.70
CA ALA A 92 -14.17 -1.44 -10.20
C ALA A 92 -15.48 -0.99 -9.52
N ALA A 93 -15.44 0.11 -8.77
CA ALA A 93 -16.63 0.70 -8.15
C ALA A 93 -17.64 1.20 -9.20
N GLN A 94 -17.17 1.86 -10.25
CA GLN A 94 -18.02 2.35 -11.35
C GLN A 94 -18.71 1.20 -12.09
N GLU A 95 -18.03 0.09 -12.33
CA GLU A 95 -18.61 -1.10 -12.94
C GLU A 95 -19.79 -1.66 -12.13
N LYS A 96 -19.73 -1.54 -10.83
CA LYS A 96 -20.80 -1.96 -9.92
C LYS A 96 -21.82 -0.85 -9.62
N LYS A 97 -21.67 0.32 -10.22
CA LYS A 97 -22.53 1.50 -9.99
C LYS A 97 -22.47 2.00 -8.53
N ALA A 98 -21.36 1.77 -7.86
CA ALA A 98 -21.07 2.35 -6.55
C ALA A 98 -20.71 3.82 -6.69
N ASN A 99 -21.11 4.65 -5.74
CA ASN A 99 -20.67 6.04 -5.66
C ASN A 99 -19.55 6.26 -4.64
N ALA A 100 -19.19 5.22 -3.90
CA ALA A 100 -18.12 5.28 -2.91
C ALA A 100 -17.48 3.92 -2.69
N VAL A 101 -16.24 3.96 -2.18
CA VAL A 101 -15.58 2.82 -1.55
C VAL A 101 -15.25 3.22 -0.13
N ILE A 102 -15.71 2.45 0.83
CA ILE A 102 -15.51 2.69 2.27
C ILE A 102 -14.58 1.62 2.85
N ASN A 103 -14.06 1.87 4.05
CA ASN A 103 -13.12 0.98 4.73
C ASN A 103 -11.91 0.65 3.86
N VAL A 104 -11.42 1.60 3.08
CA VAL A 104 -10.28 1.38 2.20
C VAL A 104 -9.05 1.04 3.04
N GLN A 105 -8.46 -0.09 2.76
CA GLN A 105 -7.27 -0.60 3.42
C GLN A 105 -6.18 -0.84 2.39
N THR A 106 -4.95 -0.69 2.81
CA THR A 106 -3.79 -0.99 1.98
C THR A 106 -2.97 -2.10 2.60
N ARG A 107 -2.31 -2.88 1.77
CA ARG A 107 -1.45 -3.96 2.25
C ARG A 107 -0.28 -4.21 1.31
N PHE A 108 0.71 -4.86 1.86
CA PHE A 108 1.76 -5.52 1.11
C PHE A 108 2.03 -6.87 1.78
N HIS A 109 1.74 -7.98 1.07
CA HIS A 109 1.73 -9.33 1.64
C HIS A 109 0.85 -9.40 2.91
N SER A 110 1.42 -9.80 4.05
CA SER A 110 0.69 -9.91 5.32
C SER A 110 0.61 -8.60 6.12
N ALA A 111 1.35 -7.57 5.71
CA ALA A 111 1.29 -6.27 6.36
C ALA A 111 0.11 -5.47 5.82
N GLU A 112 -0.86 -5.16 6.67
CA GLU A 112 -2.09 -4.47 6.32
C GLU A 112 -2.25 -3.20 7.16
N THR A 113 -2.73 -2.13 6.54
CA THR A 113 -2.98 -0.86 7.20
C THR A 113 -4.41 -0.41 6.95
N SER A 114 -5.18 -0.23 8.02
CA SER A 114 -6.47 0.43 8.02
C SER A 114 -6.31 1.80 8.70
N SER A 115 -6.01 2.82 7.92
CA SER A 115 -5.69 4.15 8.43
C SER A 115 -6.20 5.22 7.49
N SER A 116 -6.64 6.35 8.05
CA SER A 116 -7.02 7.54 7.30
C SER A 116 -5.82 8.49 7.04
N THR A 117 -4.65 8.16 7.55
CA THR A 117 -3.47 9.03 7.46
C THR A 117 -2.26 8.38 6.79
N ASN A 118 -2.18 7.06 6.78
CA ASN A 118 -1.03 6.32 6.26
C ASN A 118 -1.45 5.13 5.41
N PHE A 119 -0.57 4.68 4.54
CA PHE A 119 -0.75 3.46 3.75
C PHE A 119 0.49 2.58 3.76
N THR A 120 0.30 1.31 3.49
CA THR A 120 1.38 0.32 3.41
C THR A 120 1.84 0.14 1.97
N CYS A 121 3.14 0.22 1.76
CA CYS A 121 3.78 0.05 0.45
C CYS A 121 4.95 -0.92 0.56
N GLY A 122 5.09 -1.79 -0.43
CA GLY A 122 6.28 -2.61 -0.59
C GLY A 122 7.26 -1.95 -1.54
N VAL A 123 8.50 -1.78 -1.11
CA VAL A 123 9.55 -1.10 -1.87
C VAL A 123 10.76 -1.99 -2.04
N SER A 124 11.20 -2.17 -3.27
CA SER A 124 12.49 -2.77 -3.63
C SER A 124 13.36 -1.71 -4.31
N PRO A 125 14.64 -2.00 -4.60
CA PRO A 125 15.47 -1.07 -5.38
C PRO A 125 14.90 -0.71 -6.75
N SER A 126 14.08 -1.58 -7.34
CA SER A 126 13.59 -1.42 -8.72
C SER A 126 12.09 -1.12 -8.83
N ALA A 127 11.32 -1.27 -7.77
CA ALA A 127 9.85 -1.13 -7.85
C ALA A 127 9.22 -0.73 -6.53
N ALA A 128 8.00 -0.20 -6.62
CA ALA A 128 7.09 -0.01 -5.49
C ALA A 128 5.74 -0.64 -5.84
N ALA A 129 5.08 -1.24 -4.85
CA ALA A 129 3.81 -1.92 -5.02
C ALA A 129 2.88 -1.66 -3.85
N VAL A 130 1.59 -1.48 -4.17
CA VAL A 130 0.51 -1.30 -3.19
C VAL A 130 -0.66 -2.16 -3.60
N ALA A 131 -1.24 -2.90 -2.66
CA ALA A 131 -2.52 -3.56 -2.82
C ALA A 131 -3.56 -2.79 -2.00
N VAL A 132 -4.74 -2.60 -2.58
CA VAL A 132 -5.85 -1.85 -1.98
C VAL A 132 -7.10 -2.70 -1.97
N HIS A 133 -7.83 -2.64 -0.87
CA HIS A 133 -9.08 -3.35 -0.67
C HIS A 133 -10.10 -2.38 -0.08
N GLY A 134 -11.36 -2.53 -0.45
CA GLY A 134 -12.43 -1.71 0.13
C GLY A 134 -13.80 -2.26 -0.18
N ASP A 135 -14.79 -1.73 0.53
CA ASP A 135 -16.19 -2.10 0.39
C ASP A 135 -16.88 -1.13 -0.58
N LEU A 136 -17.47 -1.70 -1.63
CA LEU A 136 -18.20 -0.93 -2.63
C LEU A 136 -19.59 -0.61 -2.09
N ALA A 137 -19.99 0.64 -2.15
CA ALA A 137 -21.25 1.08 -1.58
C ALA A 137 -21.91 2.20 -2.38
N VAL A 138 -23.21 2.30 -2.23
CA VAL A 138 -23.96 3.51 -2.55
C VAL A 138 -24.25 4.23 -1.24
N LEU A 139 -23.71 5.43 -1.10
CA LEU A 139 -23.93 6.28 0.05
C LEU A 139 -25.07 7.26 -0.24
N GLN A 140 -25.74 7.71 0.83
CA GLN A 140 -26.74 8.76 0.72
C GLN A 140 -26.10 10.05 0.22
N SER A 141 -26.75 10.68 -0.74
CA SER A 141 -26.40 12.05 -1.15
C SER A 141 -27.05 13.07 -0.21
N ASN A 142 -26.27 14.09 0.15
CA ASN A 142 -26.77 15.23 0.93
C ASN A 142 -27.50 16.22 0.02
#